data_eef7428a6b4ae607243c857e36eeba52
#
_entry.id   eef7428a6b4ae607243c857e36eeba52
#
_cell.length_a   1.000
_cell.length_b   1.000
_cell.length_c   1.000
_cell.angle_alpha   90.00
_cell.angle_beta   90.00
_cell.angle_gamma   90.00
#
_symmetry.space_group_name_H-M   'P 1'
#
loop_
_entity.id
_entity.type
_entity.pdbx_description
1 polymer ?
#
loop_
_entity_poly.entity_id
_entity_poly.type
_entity_poly.pdbx_seq_one_letter_code
_entity_poly.pdbx_strand_id
1 'polypeptide(L)'
;QQLHSLTASAPRGWNTVCKLNYKQATSPQVDAGKTENISIDINPPANVEAGVYKIPVMASNGSTADKIELEVVITGSYDMVLTTPTGLVSAGITAGSTKRLDLIVRNAGSAELKDIQLSSTKPTDWEVTFEPTNIESMRSGETANVTAIVKASKKALPGDYILKMEAKMPEVTSGADFRMTVETSPVYGWFGILIIVCV
;
A
#
# COMPACT_ATOMS: atom_id res chain seq x y z
N GLN A 1 -13.54 -49.35 -17.07
CA GLN A 1 -12.65 -48.16 -16.97
C GLN A 1 -13.38 -47.01 -17.62
N GLN A 2 -13.55 -45.91 -16.87
CA GLN A 2 -14.13 -44.67 -17.40
C GLN A 2 -13.15 -43.52 -17.26
N LEU A 3 -13.03 -42.67 -18.29
CA LEU A 3 -12.26 -41.45 -18.28
C LEU A 3 -13.10 -40.35 -17.65
N HIS A 4 -12.56 -39.64 -16.69
CA HIS A 4 -13.20 -38.50 -16.05
C HIS A 4 -12.43 -37.24 -16.36
N SER A 5 -13.05 -36.24 -16.95
CA SER A 5 -12.44 -34.90 -17.07
C SER A 5 -12.54 -34.17 -15.75
N LEU A 6 -11.45 -33.58 -15.31
CA LEU A 6 -11.38 -32.75 -14.13
C LEU A 6 -11.14 -31.30 -14.51
N THR A 7 -11.97 -30.38 -14.02
CA THR A 7 -11.84 -28.96 -14.27
C THR A 7 -12.00 -28.20 -12.95
N ALA A 8 -11.02 -27.38 -12.62
CA ALA A 8 -11.11 -26.40 -11.54
C ALA A 8 -11.18 -25.00 -12.16
N SER A 9 -12.26 -24.27 -11.89
CA SER A 9 -12.51 -22.94 -12.47
C SER A 9 -12.18 -21.87 -11.44
N ALA A 10 -10.94 -21.38 -11.44
CA ALA A 10 -10.49 -20.30 -10.56
C ALA A 10 -10.66 -18.91 -11.21
N PRO A 11 -10.62 -17.83 -10.43
CA PRO A 11 -10.63 -16.47 -10.95
C PRO A 11 -9.47 -16.21 -11.92
N ARG A 12 -9.63 -15.16 -12.75
CA ARG A 12 -8.61 -14.79 -13.75
C ARG A 12 -7.25 -14.52 -13.09
N GLY A 13 -6.20 -15.09 -13.67
CA GLY A 13 -4.81 -14.94 -13.19
C GLY A 13 -4.38 -15.97 -12.14
N TRP A 14 -5.31 -16.80 -11.63
CA TRP A 14 -4.97 -17.91 -10.76
C TRP A 14 -4.51 -19.11 -11.59
N ASN A 15 -3.56 -19.86 -11.06
CA ASN A 15 -3.13 -21.12 -11.66
C ASN A 15 -3.66 -22.30 -10.86
N THR A 16 -4.42 -23.20 -11.50
CA THR A 16 -4.95 -24.41 -10.89
C THR A 16 -4.44 -25.64 -11.62
N VAL A 17 -3.92 -26.60 -10.89
CA VAL A 17 -3.39 -27.86 -11.44
C VAL A 17 -3.99 -29.04 -10.69
N CYS A 18 -4.76 -29.89 -11.41
CA CYS A 18 -5.23 -31.16 -10.87
C CYS A 18 -4.14 -32.23 -11.00
N LYS A 19 -3.90 -33.00 -9.95
CA LYS A 19 -2.89 -34.05 -9.88
C LYS A 19 -3.49 -35.38 -9.40
N LEU A 20 -3.12 -36.45 -10.05
CA LEU A 20 -3.34 -37.84 -9.61
C LEU A 20 -1.99 -38.46 -9.31
N ASN A 21 -1.79 -39.00 -8.11
CA ASN A 21 -0.52 -39.60 -7.69
C ASN A 21 0.69 -38.71 -7.93
N TYR A 22 0.56 -37.38 -7.58
CA TYR A 22 1.59 -36.33 -7.76
C TYR A 22 1.89 -35.96 -9.22
N LYS A 23 1.22 -36.55 -10.20
CA LYS A 23 1.37 -36.20 -11.63
C LYS A 23 0.15 -35.40 -12.10
N GLN A 24 0.42 -34.38 -12.89
CA GLN A 24 -0.67 -33.59 -13.50
C GLN A 24 -1.57 -34.50 -14.33
N ALA A 25 -2.88 -34.43 -14.06
CA ALA A 25 -3.90 -35.21 -14.74
C ALA A 25 -5.15 -34.36 -15.00
N THR A 26 -5.48 -34.16 -16.25
CA THR A 26 -6.73 -33.49 -16.68
C THR A 26 -7.87 -34.47 -16.90
N SER A 27 -7.53 -35.74 -17.13
CA SER A 27 -8.47 -36.83 -17.37
C SER A 27 -8.00 -38.12 -16.74
N PRO A 28 -8.13 -38.27 -15.40
CA PRO A 28 -7.81 -39.49 -14.72
C PRO A 28 -8.75 -40.62 -15.11
N GLN A 29 -8.23 -41.84 -15.13
CA GLN A 29 -9.00 -43.04 -15.38
C GLN A 29 -9.30 -43.72 -14.04
N VAL A 30 -10.58 -44.00 -13.80
CA VAL A 30 -11.05 -44.66 -12.57
C VAL A 30 -11.78 -45.94 -12.92
N ASP A 31 -11.40 -47.04 -12.28
CA ASP A 31 -12.08 -48.31 -12.46
C ASP A 31 -13.40 -48.37 -11.68
N ALA A 32 -14.36 -49.16 -12.18
CA ALA A 32 -15.66 -49.31 -11.54
C ALA A 32 -15.51 -49.81 -10.09
N GLY A 33 -16.16 -49.11 -9.17
CA GLY A 33 -16.09 -49.44 -7.73
C GLY A 33 -14.79 -49.06 -7.03
N LYS A 34 -13.88 -48.36 -7.71
CA LYS A 34 -12.65 -47.80 -7.12
C LYS A 34 -12.77 -46.34 -6.83
N THR A 35 -11.97 -45.86 -5.88
CA THR A 35 -11.85 -44.45 -5.51
C THR A 35 -10.41 -44.02 -5.74
N GLU A 36 -10.25 -42.86 -6.34
CA GLU A 36 -8.93 -42.22 -6.56
C GLU A 36 -8.88 -40.87 -5.84
N ASN A 37 -7.72 -40.56 -5.28
CA ASN A 37 -7.49 -39.28 -4.62
C ASN A 37 -6.90 -38.29 -5.60
N ILE A 38 -7.56 -37.15 -5.75
CA ILE A 38 -7.10 -36.04 -6.58
C ILE A 38 -6.61 -34.91 -5.68
N SER A 39 -5.40 -34.42 -5.95
CA SER A 39 -4.89 -33.20 -5.35
C SER A 39 -5.09 -32.05 -6.34
N ILE A 40 -5.49 -30.88 -5.82
CA ILE A 40 -5.63 -29.67 -6.62
C ILE A 40 -4.71 -28.63 -6.03
N ASP A 41 -3.69 -28.26 -6.81
CA ASP A 41 -2.83 -27.12 -6.46
C ASP A 41 -3.51 -25.86 -6.94
N ILE A 42 -3.65 -24.89 -6.03
CA ILE A 42 -4.28 -23.60 -6.29
C ILE A 42 -3.25 -22.52 -5.95
N ASN A 43 -2.78 -21.79 -6.98
CA ASN A 43 -1.77 -20.76 -6.83
C ASN A 43 -2.36 -19.40 -7.23
N PRO A 44 -2.71 -18.54 -6.27
CA PRO A 44 -3.14 -17.18 -6.54
C PRO A 44 -1.97 -16.32 -7.03
N PRO A 45 -2.21 -15.21 -7.77
CA PRO A 45 -1.19 -14.23 -8.10
C PRO A 45 -0.69 -13.50 -6.84
N ALA A 46 0.53 -12.97 -6.88
CA ALA A 46 1.18 -12.36 -5.71
C ALA A 46 0.42 -11.14 -5.12
N ASN A 47 -0.36 -10.45 -5.95
CA ASN A 47 -1.13 -9.25 -5.58
C ASN A 47 -2.64 -9.50 -5.52
N VAL A 48 -3.08 -10.72 -5.21
CA VAL A 48 -4.50 -11.02 -5.03
C VAL A 48 -5.02 -10.29 -3.79
N GLU A 49 -6.19 -9.68 -3.91
CA GLU A 49 -6.85 -9.01 -2.78
C GLU A 49 -7.26 -10.04 -1.70
N ALA A 50 -7.25 -9.59 -0.44
CA ALA A 50 -7.75 -10.39 0.68
C ALA A 50 -9.25 -10.65 0.50
N GLY A 51 -9.68 -11.87 0.76
CA GLY A 51 -11.09 -12.25 0.60
C GLY A 51 -11.32 -13.75 0.55
N VAL A 52 -12.58 -14.11 0.36
CA VAL A 52 -13.01 -15.49 0.21
C VAL A 52 -13.32 -15.76 -1.26
N TYR A 53 -12.61 -16.73 -1.83
CA TYR A 53 -12.76 -17.10 -3.24
C TYR A 53 -13.34 -18.49 -3.35
N LYS A 54 -14.42 -18.65 -4.14
CA LYS A 54 -15.07 -19.91 -4.39
C LYS A 54 -14.59 -20.47 -5.72
N ILE A 55 -14.03 -21.67 -5.67
CA ILE A 55 -13.47 -22.36 -6.83
C ILE A 55 -14.29 -23.63 -7.10
N PRO A 56 -15.19 -23.61 -8.09
CA PRO A 56 -15.91 -24.80 -8.48
C PRO A 56 -14.98 -25.81 -9.15
N VAL A 57 -15.04 -27.03 -8.67
CA VAL A 57 -14.37 -28.20 -9.25
C VAL A 57 -15.42 -29.15 -9.79
N MET A 58 -15.27 -29.53 -11.04
CA MET A 58 -16.19 -30.42 -11.72
C MET A 58 -15.46 -31.67 -12.21
N ALA A 59 -16.05 -32.81 -11.95
CA ALA A 59 -15.65 -34.10 -12.53
C ALA A 59 -16.76 -34.57 -13.47
N SER A 60 -16.42 -34.95 -14.70
CA SER A 60 -17.40 -35.44 -15.67
C SER A 60 -16.85 -36.62 -16.47
N ASN A 61 -17.70 -37.63 -16.74
CA ASN A 61 -17.39 -38.75 -17.64
C ASN A 61 -18.13 -38.66 -19.00
N GLY A 62 -18.68 -37.47 -19.29
CA GLY A 62 -19.50 -37.25 -20.50
C GLY A 62 -20.97 -37.59 -20.37
N SER A 63 -21.34 -38.52 -19.50
CA SER A 63 -22.73 -38.90 -19.25
C SER A 63 -23.27 -38.32 -17.93
N THR A 64 -22.41 -38.20 -16.93
CA THR A 64 -22.71 -37.64 -15.63
C THR A 64 -21.62 -36.62 -15.26
N ALA A 65 -22.00 -35.60 -14.51
CA ALA A 65 -21.10 -34.62 -13.97
C ALA A 65 -21.46 -34.32 -12.52
N ASP A 66 -20.43 -34.23 -11.67
CA ASP A 66 -20.57 -33.79 -10.30
C ASP A 66 -19.70 -32.54 -10.08
N LYS A 67 -20.17 -31.66 -9.19
CA LYS A 67 -19.54 -30.41 -8.87
C LYS A 67 -19.41 -30.25 -7.38
N ILE A 68 -18.21 -29.87 -6.93
CA ILE A 68 -17.97 -29.39 -5.57
C ILE A 68 -17.45 -27.95 -5.62
N GLU A 69 -17.59 -27.22 -4.55
CA GLU A 69 -17.08 -25.85 -4.42
C GLU A 69 -16.01 -25.82 -3.33
N LEU A 70 -14.80 -25.42 -3.70
CA LEU A 70 -13.71 -25.18 -2.76
C LEU A 70 -13.74 -23.72 -2.34
N GLU A 71 -13.58 -23.46 -1.05
CA GLU A 71 -13.44 -22.14 -0.49
C GLU A 71 -11.97 -21.89 -0.18
N VAL A 72 -11.40 -20.86 -0.80
CA VAL A 72 -10.01 -20.41 -0.57
C VAL A 72 -10.06 -19.05 0.10
N VAL A 73 -9.54 -18.97 1.33
CA VAL A 73 -9.47 -17.73 2.10
C VAL A 73 -8.09 -17.12 1.92
N ILE A 74 -8.02 -15.95 1.32
CA ILE A 74 -6.80 -15.15 1.23
C ILE A 74 -6.78 -14.17 2.39
N THR A 75 -5.82 -14.35 3.31
CA THR A 75 -5.57 -13.41 4.40
C THR A 75 -4.69 -12.28 3.87
N GLY A 76 -5.12 -11.03 4.07
CA GLY A 76 -4.37 -9.87 3.60
C GLY A 76 -3.19 -9.51 4.50
N SER A 77 -2.18 -8.90 3.90
CA SER A 77 -1.11 -8.22 4.62
C SER A 77 -1.37 -6.72 4.64
N TYR A 78 -1.13 -6.09 5.78
CA TYR A 78 -1.17 -4.64 5.94
C TYR A 78 0.24 -4.09 5.77
N ASP A 79 0.45 -3.28 4.74
CA ASP A 79 1.70 -2.57 4.49
C ASP A 79 1.39 -1.21 3.86
N MET A 80 2.04 -0.17 4.35
CA MET A 80 1.79 1.21 3.94
C MET A 80 3.11 1.95 3.79
N VAL A 81 3.23 2.75 2.76
CA VAL A 81 4.42 3.58 2.50
C VAL A 81 4.01 5.04 2.40
N LEU A 82 4.56 5.88 3.28
CA LEU A 82 4.50 7.34 3.20
C LEU A 82 5.81 7.87 2.60
N THR A 83 5.72 8.62 1.52
CA THR A 83 6.88 9.21 0.83
C THR A 83 6.49 10.51 0.11
N THR A 84 7.40 11.07 -0.68
CA THR A 84 7.12 12.16 -1.61
C THR A 84 7.14 11.66 -3.06
N PRO A 85 6.56 12.37 -4.03
CA PRO A 85 6.62 11.99 -5.45
C PRO A 85 8.04 11.82 -5.99
N THR A 86 8.99 12.55 -5.42
CA THR A 86 10.42 12.53 -5.83
C THR A 86 11.29 11.65 -4.94
N GLY A 87 10.76 11.13 -3.82
CA GLY A 87 11.54 10.46 -2.78
C GLY A 87 12.39 11.39 -1.91
N LEU A 88 12.38 12.71 -2.18
CA LEU A 88 13.14 13.69 -1.41
C LEU A 88 12.38 14.10 -0.15
N VAL A 89 13.00 13.93 1.00
CA VAL A 89 12.45 14.28 2.32
C VAL A 89 13.15 15.51 2.91
N SER A 90 13.46 16.50 2.06
CA SER A 90 14.07 17.76 2.49
C SER A 90 13.48 18.95 1.73
N ALA A 91 13.33 20.10 2.42
CA ALA A 91 12.86 21.34 1.82
C ALA A 91 13.36 22.56 2.57
N GLY A 92 13.57 23.68 1.84
CA GLY A 92 13.84 24.98 2.43
C GLY A 92 12.57 25.71 2.82
N ILE A 93 12.61 26.46 3.93
CA ILE A 93 11.52 27.32 4.42
C ILE A 93 12.10 28.56 5.09
N THR A 94 11.41 29.69 5.00
CA THR A 94 11.79 30.91 5.73
C THR A 94 11.04 30.97 7.07
N ALA A 95 11.66 31.51 8.12
CA ALA A 95 11.00 31.71 9.41
C ALA A 95 9.68 32.47 9.28
N GLY A 96 8.60 31.95 9.88
CA GLY A 96 7.26 32.49 9.82
C GLY A 96 6.51 32.27 8.51
N SER A 97 7.12 31.68 7.49
CA SER A 97 6.47 31.37 6.23
C SER A 97 5.78 30.02 6.23
N THR A 98 4.98 29.75 5.20
CA THR A 98 4.27 28.48 4.97
C THR A 98 4.83 27.80 3.73
N LYS A 99 5.05 26.49 3.81
CA LYS A 99 5.49 25.62 2.72
C LYS A 99 4.48 24.48 2.54
N ARG A 100 4.12 24.20 1.30
CA ARG A 100 3.34 23.02 0.93
C ARG A 100 4.30 21.92 0.49
N LEU A 101 4.11 20.72 1.00
CA LEU A 101 4.88 19.52 0.66
C LEU A 101 3.92 18.48 0.13
N ASP A 102 4.18 17.98 -1.07
CA ASP A 102 3.39 16.91 -1.64
C ASP A 102 3.87 15.57 -1.11
N LEU A 103 2.96 14.81 -0.56
CA LEU A 103 3.16 13.48 -0.02
C LEU A 103 2.38 12.46 -0.82
N ILE A 104 2.85 11.23 -0.80
CA ILE A 104 2.18 10.07 -1.35
C ILE A 104 2.05 9.02 -0.26
N VAL A 105 0.82 8.56 -0.03
CA VAL A 105 0.54 7.36 0.77
C VAL A 105 0.20 6.26 -0.21
N ARG A 106 0.89 5.13 -0.13
CA ARG A 106 0.65 3.95 -0.98
C ARG A 106 0.35 2.73 -0.12
N ASN A 107 -0.71 2.01 -0.47
CA ASN A 107 -0.97 0.69 0.07
C ASN A 107 -0.04 -0.33 -0.63
N ALA A 108 0.99 -0.80 0.07
CA ALA A 108 1.93 -1.80 -0.42
C ALA A 108 1.52 -3.23 -0.02
N GLY A 109 0.49 -3.36 0.83
CA GLY A 109 -0.08 -4.63 1.25
C GLY A 109 -1.15 -5.16 0.30
N SER A 110 -1.71 -6.33 0.64
CA SER A 110 -2.80 -6.97 -0.10
C SER A 110 -4.18 -6.77 0.55
N ALA A 111 -4.22 -6.29 1.81
CA ALA A 111 -5.46 -5.89 2.48
C ALA A 111 -5.85 -4.45 2.13
N GLU A 112 -7.15 -4.17 2.13
CA GLU A 112 -7.65 -2.79 2.08
C GLU A 112 -7.27 -2.07 3.39
N LEU A 113 -6.68 -0.86 3.27
CA LEU A 113 -6.41 0.02 4.40
C LEU A 113 -7.62 0.93 4.60
N LYS A 114 -8.02 1.17 5.86
CA LYS A 114 -9.19 2.00 6.21
C LYS A 114 -8.84 2.98 7.33
N ASP A 115 -9.51 4.13 7.31
CA ASP A 115 -9.41 5.16 8.33
C ASP A 115 -7.95 5.58 8.64
N ILE A 116 -7.16 5.83 7.58
CA ILE A 116 -5.77 6.22 7.71
C ILE A 116 -5.70 7.67 8.21
N GLN A 117 -5.15 7.86 9.38
CA GLN A 117 -4.94 9.17 10.00
C GLN A 117 -3.55 9.71 9.69
N LEU A 118 -3.48 11.00 9.38
CA LEU A 118 -2.23 11.71 9.14
C LEU A 118 -1.87 12.55 10.36
N SER A 119 -0.63 12.46 10.78
CA SER A 119 -0.13 13.18 11.95
C SER A 119 1.31 13.63 11.77
N SER A 120 1.76 14.55 12.61
CA SER A 120 3.15 15.01 12.61
C SER A 120 3.68 15.28 14.01
N THR A 121 4.94 14.92 14.22
CA THR A 121 5.73 15.42 15.34
C THR A 121 6.63 16.54 14.80
N LYS A 122 6.54 17.71 15.43
CA LYS A 122 7.11 18.95 14.92
C LYS A 122 7.82 19.74 16.02
N PRO A 123 8.74 20.65 15.69
CA PRO A 123 9.37 21.56 16.65
C PRO A 123 8.35 22.48 17.32
N THR A 124 8.72 23.08 18.45
CA THR A 124 7.88 24.02 19.19
C THR A 124 7.51 25.22 18.31
N ASP A 125 6.27 25.69 18.44
CA ASP A 125 5.70 26.82 17.67
C ASP A 125 5.64 26.63 16.14
N TRP A 126 5.82 25.40 15.63
CA TRP A 126 5.54 25.07 14.25
C TRP A 126 4.10 24.52 14.12
N GLU A 127 3.49 24.72 12.96
CA GLU A 127 2.18 24.16 12.64
C GLU A 127 2.32 23.24 11.41
N VAL A 128 1.64 22.08 11.46
CA VAL A 128 1.54 21.16 10.32
C VAL A 128 0.10 20.70 10.23
N THR A 129 -0.49 20.85 9.05
CA THR A 129 -1.82 20.35 8.71
C THR A 129 -1.75 19.56 7.42
N PHE A 130 -2.72 18.67 7.21
CA PHE A 130 -2.77 17.80 6.03
C PHE A 130 -4.07 18.02 5.25
N GLU A 131 -3.98 17.93 3.93
CA GLU A 131 -5.11 17.99 3.00
C GLU A 131 -5.01 16.80 2.02
N PRO A 132 -5.92 15.81 2.14
CA PRO A 132 -6.95 15.64 3.16
C PRO A 132 -6.38 15.35 4.54
N THR A 133 -7.17 15.52 5.60
CA THR A 133 -6.76 15.23 6.99
C THR A 133 -6.71 13.74 7.30
N ASN A 134 -7.48 12.94 6.58
CA ASN A 134 -7.53 11.48 6.68
C ASN A 134 -7.83 10.89 5.29
N ILE A 135 -7.54 9.60 5.13
CA ILE A 135 -7.86 8.83 3.94
C ILE A 135 -8.82 7.72 4.37
N GLU A 136 -10.05 7.73 3.82
CA GLU A 136 -11.13 6.82 4.26
C GLU A 136 -10.81 5.35 3.94
N SER A 137 -10.37 5.07 2.70
CA SER A 137 -9.98 3.72 2.30
C SER A 137 -8.97 3.75 1.15
N MET A 138 -8.14 2.71 1.08
CA MET A 138 -7.21 2.46 -0.02
C MET A 138 -7.14 0.96 -0.33
N ARG A 139 -7.44 0.58 -1.55
CA ARG A 139 -7.31 -0.80 -2.03
C ARG A 139 -5.84 -1.19 -2.16
N SER A 140 -5.56 -2.48 -2.26
CA SER A 140 -4.22 -2.99 -2.55
C SER A 140 -3.63 -2.32 -3.79
N GLY A 141 -2.39 -1.81 -3.66
CA GLY A 141 -1.66 -1.12 -4.73
C GLY A 141 -2.10 0.32 -4.99
N GLU A 142 -3.16 0.81 -4.34
CA GLU A 142 -3.67 2.17 -4.51
C GLU A 142 -2.73 3.22 -3.89
N THR A 143 -2.77 4.41 -4.48
CA THR A 143 -1.96 5.56 -4.05
C THR A 143 -2.86 6.76 -3.82
N ALA A 144 -2.71 7.44 -2.69
CA ALA A 144 -3.39 8.68 -2.35
C ALA A 144 -2.39 9.84 -2.26
N ASN A 145 -2.74 10.96 -2.86
CA ASN A 145 -1.97 12.19 -2.75
C ASN A 145 -2.45 12.99 -1.54
N VAL A 146 -1.50 13.49 -0.77
CA VAL A 146 -1.73 14.32 0.41
C VAL A 146 -0.81 15.52 0.34
N THR A 147 -1.31 16.70 0.68
CA THR A 147 -0.48 17.88 0.85
C THR A 147 -0.29 18.18 2.33
N ALA A 148 0.96 18.20 2.81
CA ALA A 148 1.29 18.70 4.13
C ALA A 148 1.55 20.22 4.04
N ILE A 149 0.84 21.00 4.82
CA ILE A 149 1.01 22.46 4.93
C ILE A 149 1.81 22.72 6.21
N VAL A 150 3.07 23.08 6.02
CA VAL A 150 4.03 23.32 7.10
C VAL A 150 4.20 24.82 7.28
N LYS A 151 3.98 25.34 8.49
CA LYS A 151 4.22 26.72 8.86
C LYS A 151 5.32 26.78 9.91
N ALA A 152 6.44 27.38 9.57
CA ALA A 152 7.57 27.56 10.47
C ALA A 152 7.27 28.64 11.53
N SER A 153 7.83 28.47 12.73
CA SER A 153 7.78 29.50 13.76
C SER A 153 8.42 30.81 13.26
N LYS A 154 7.82 31.93 13.59
CA LYS A 154 8.42 33.25 13.33
C LYS A 154 9.73 33.46 14.06
N LYS A 155 9.97 32.70 15.13
CA LYS A 155 11.19 32.74 15.95
C LYS A 155 12.20 31.64 15.57
N ALA A 156 11.94 30.87 14.51
CA ALA A 156 12.85 29.82 14.09
C ALA A 156 14.19 30.44 13.66
N LEU A 157 15.27 29.92 14.23
CA LEU A 157 16.62 30.31 13.86
C LEU A 157 17.03 29.59 12.55
N PRO A 158 17.94 30.18 11.76
CA PRO A 158 18.52 29.48 10.61
C PRO A 158 19.15 28.15 11.04
N GLY A 159 18.87 27.08 10.29
CA GLY A 159 19.35 25.73 10.60
C GLY A 159 18.39 24.66 10.17
N ASP A 160 18.73 23.41 10.47
CA ASP A 160 17.96 22.24 10.10
C ASP A 160 17.04 21.81 11.24
N TYR A 161 15.80 21.54 10.90
CA TYR A 161 14.74 21.06 11.78
C TYR A 161 14.17 19.76 11.22
N ILE A 162 13.86 18.82 12.10
CA ILE A 162 13.23 17.55 11.71
C ILE A 162 11.73 17.62 12.03
N LEU A 163 10.93 17.28 11.02
CA LEU A 163 9.50 17.06 11.12
C LEU A 163 9.24 15.59 10.83
N LYS A 164 8.73 14.83 11.79
CA LYS A 164 8.28 13.48 11.54
C LYS A 164 6.83 13.53 11.08
N MET A 165 6.53 13.01 9.89
CA MET A 165 5.17 12.87 9.38
C MET A 165 4.81 11.40 9.34
N GLU A 166 3.60 11.05 9.76
CA GLU A 166 3.15 9.67 9.89
C GLU A 166 1.75 9.51 9.30
N ALA A 167 1.56 8.40 8.59
CA ALA A 167 0.27 7.85 8.23
C ALA A 167 0.04 6.62 9.10
N LYS A 168 -1.09 6.53 9.79
CA LYS A 168 -1.34 5.53 10.82
C LYS A 168 -2.75 4.97 10.76
N MET A 169 -2.86 3.66 10.92
CA MET A 169 -4.07 2.93 11.26
C MET A 169 -3.75 1.88 12.35
N PRO A 170 -4.73 1.17 12.94
CA PRO A 170 -4.46 0.22 14.02
C PRO A 170 -3.46 -0.87 13.68
N GLU A 171 -3.48 -1.37 12.43
CA GLU A 171 -2.68 -2.51 11.98
C GLU A 171 -1.30 -2.12 11.46
N VAL A 172 -1.13 -0.89 10.95
CA VAL A 172 0.13 -0.46 10.33
C VAL A 172 0.35 1.04 10.47
N THR A 173 1.61 1.42 10.65
CA THR A 173 2.07 2.81 10.67
C THR A 173 3.25 2.97 9.71
N SER A 174 3.22 4.02 8.91
CA SER A 174 4.34 4.43 8.06
C SER A 174 4.70 5.87 8.33
N GLY A 175 5.97 6.19 8.42
CA GLY A 175 6.44 7.54 8.69
C GLY A 175 7.72 7.88 7.93
N ALA A 176 7.95 9.17 7.76
CA ALA A 176 9.15 9.73 7.18
C ALA A 176 9.61 10.97 7.94
N ASP A 177 10.92 11.10 8.11
CA ASP A 177 11.55 12.27 8.72
C ASP A 177 11.91 13.29 7.64
N PHE A 178 11.27 14.45 7.72
CA PHE A 178 11.47 15.55 6.79
C PHE A 178 12.45 16.55 7.39
N ARG A 179 13.55 16.82 6.68
CA ARG A 179 14.49 17.87 7.04
C ARG A 179 14.05 19.20 6.44
N MET A 180 13.69 20.13 7.30
CA MET A 180 13.32 21.50 6.93
C MET A 180 14.49 22.44 7.26
N THR A 181 15.12 23.00 6.22
CA THR A 181 16.20 23.98 6.40
C THR A 181 15.59 25.37 6.45
N VAL A 182 15.68 26.02 7.62
CA VAL A 182 15.27 27.42 7.77
C VAL A 182 16.37 28.32 7.24
N GLU A 183 16.02 29.09 6.21
CA GLU A 183 16.93 30.04 5.57
C GLU A 183 16.74 31.46 6.13
N THR A 184 17.81 32.25 6.10
CA THR A 184 17.74 33.68 6.43
C THR A 184 16.92 34.43 5.36
N SER A 185 16.00 35.29 5.80
CA SER A 185 15.30 36.17 4.85
C SER A 185 16.31 37.09 4.14
N PRO A 186 16.27 37.17 2.80
CA PRO A 186 17.19 38.01 2.04
C PRO A 186 17.04 39.51 2.37
N VAL A 187 15.94 39.92 3.02
CA VAL A 187 15.67 41.30 3.41
C VAL A 187 16.75 41.86 4.35
N TYR A 188 17.32 41.04 5.24
CA TYR A 188 18.36 41.49 6.15
C TYR A 188 19.71 41.78 5.46
N GLY A 189 20.01 41.12 4.34
CA GLY A 189 21.20 41.40 3.53
C GLY A 189 21.21 42.79 2.91
N TRP A 190 20.04 43.30 2.48
CA TRP A 190 19.89 44.64 1.90
C TRP A 190 20.08 45.75 2.92
N PHE A 191 19.60 45.57 4.15
CA PHE A 191 19.83 46.55 5.23
C PHE A 191 21.31 46.66 5.62
N GLY A 192 22.06 45.56 5.63
CA GLY A 192 23.50 45.54 5.87
C GLY A 192 24.28 46.32 4.80
N ILE A 193 23.92 46.18 3.53
CA ILE A 193 24.54 46.89 2.42
C ILE A 193 24.21 48.39 2.48
N LEU A 194 23.00 48.77 2.85
CA LEU A 194 22.58 50.17 2.95
C LEU A 194 23.30 50.93 4.04
N ILE A 195 23.65 50.31 5.16
CA ILE A 195 24.45 50.89 6.24
C ILE A 195 25.89 51.14 5.78
N ILE A 196 26.50 50.25 4.98
CA ILE A 196 27.86 50.39 4.46
C ILE A 196 27.97 51.55 3.45
N VAL A 197 26.90 51.82 2.70
CA VAL A 197 26.89 52.92 1.71
C VAL A 197 26.64 54.31 2.35
N CYS A 198 26.10 54.37 3.58
CA CYS A 198 25.82 55.60 4.31
C CYS A 198 26.93 56.04 5.28
N VAL A 199 28.06 55.32 5.38
CA VAL A 199 29.27 55.66 6.14
C VAL A 199 30.39 56.08 5.20
#